data_16525547c9c80c630565601580557116
#
_entry.id   16525547c9c80c630565601580557116
#
_cell.length_a   1.000
_cell.length_b   1.000
_cell.length_c   1.000
_cell.angle_alpha   90.00
_cell.angle_beta   90.00
_cell.angle_gamma   90.00
#
_symmetry.space_group_name_H-M   'P 1'
#
loop_
_entity.id
_entity.type
_entity.pdbx_description
1 polymer ?
#
loop_
_entity_poly.entity_id
_entity_poly.type
_entity_poly.pdbx_seq_one_letter_code
_entity_poly.pdbx_strand_id
1 'polypeptide(L)'
;MSVPELIRIVSRDSPMALAQVERVRAELTALHPGVRTEVVPVRTTGDKWLGDLSKVDGKGAFTKEVDAALLAGEADLAVHCVKDVPADRPLPAGTVFAAFLERDDIRDALIHPDGLTLDELSDGTRIGTSSVRRIAQLAATHPHLRCVPFRGNANRRLEKLRAGEVDALLLAVSGLERIGRRDVISEVLSPETMMPPIGAGILALQCREGDDGLIDAVSGLGDPDTHREATAERMFLHVLQGHCNSPIAGYARVDHGGELSLRACVFTPDGKTRLNAHEWAGRLDPATLGTSVAVALLRQGAREIIDGIPH
;
A
#
# COMPACT_ATOMS: atom_id res chain seq x y z
N MET A 1 -29.49 5.26 -10.70
CA MET A 1 -30.14 5.18 -9.36
C MET A 1 -29.87 6.48 -8.61
N SER A 2 -30.64 6.86 -7.56
CA SER A 2 -30.39 8.10 -6.83
C SER A 2 -29.16 7.95 -5.91
N VAL A 3 -28.32 8.98 -5.89
CA VAL A 3 -27.20 9.07 -4.95
C VAL A 3 -27.74 9.14 -3.51
N PRO A 4 -27.19 8.39 -2.54
CA PRO A 4 -27.63 8.47 -1.15
C PRO A 4 -27.47 9.90 -0.58
N GLU A 5 -28.42 10.36 0.24
CA GLU A 5 -28.31 11.68 0.90
C GLU A 5 -27.20 11.74 1.95
N LEU A 6 -26.89 10.63 2.57
CA LEU A 6 -25.84 10.47 3.58
C LEU A 6 -25.00 9.23 3.26
N ILE A 7 -23.67 9.38 3.27
CA ILE A 7 -22.71 8.27 3.12
C ILE A 7 -21.84 8.23 4.38
N ARG A 8 -21.94 7.14 5.13
CA ARG A 8 -21.08 6.86 6.28
C ARG A 8 -19.81 6.19 5.81
N ILE A 9 -18.67 6.83 6.05
CA ILE A 9 -17.36 6.40 5.55
C ILE A 9 -16.55 5.81 6.70
N VAL A 10 -16.29 4.50 6.67
CA VAL A 10 -15.43 3.83 7.65
C VAL A 10 -13.97 3.83 7.18
N SER A 11 -13.07 4.08 8.10
CA SER A 11 -11.63 3.97 7.92
C SER A 11 -10.94 3.79 9.27
N ARG A 12 -9.62 3.50 9.22
CA ARG A 12 -8.78 3.49 10.42
C ARG A 12 -8.74 4.88 11.08
N ASP A 13 -8.57 4.92 12.40
CA ASP A 13 -8.51 6.16 13.19
C ASP A 13 -7.13 6.86 13.13
N SER A 14 -6.19 6.37 12.32
CA SER A 14 -4.87 6.99 12.19
C SER A 14 -4.93 8.32 11.42
N PRO A 15 -4.08 9.32 11.76
CA PRO A 15 -4.08 10.62 11.07
C PRO A 15 -3.96 10.50 9.55
N MET A 16 -3.15 9.55 9.06
CA MET A 16 -2.98 9.31 7.63
C MET A 16 -4.25 8.77 6.99
N ALA A 17 -4.95 7.81 7.65
CA ALA A 17 -6.18 7.23 7.12
C ALA A 17 -7.31 8.27 7.12
N LEU A 18 -7.40 9.10 8.16
CA LEU A 18 -8.38 10.19 8.21
C LEU A 18 -8.11 11.25 7.12
N ALA A 19 -6.86 11.59 6.83
CA ALA A 19 -6.53 12.48 5.71
C ALA A 19 -6.96 11.88 4.35
N GLN A 20 -6.90 10.56 4.17
CA GLN A 20 -7.42 9.88 2.98
C GLN A 20 -8.95 9.99 2.89
N VAL A 21 -9.65 9.82 4.01
CA VAL A 21 -11.11 10.01 4.08
C VAL A 21 -11.49 11.44 3.71
N GLU A 22 -10.77 12.45 4.20
CA GLU A 22 -11.04 13.85 3.86
C GLU A 22 -10.88 14.13 2.35
N ARG A 23 -9.87 13.51 1.71
CA ARG A 23 -9.75 13.57 0.23
C ARG A 23 -11.00 12.98 -0.44
N VAL A 24 -11.40 11.78 -0.06
CA VAL A 24 -12.59 11.11 -0.63
C VAL A 24 -13.85 11.94 -0.41
N ARG A 25 -14.02 12.54 0.78
CA ARG A 25 -15.16 13.43 1.08
C ARG A 25 -15.19 14.66 0.19
N ALA A 26 -14.04 15.29 0.00
CA ALA A 26 -13.92 16.45 -0.88
C ALA A 26 -14.28 16.11 -2.33
N GLU A 27 -13.76 15.01 -2.86
CA GLU A 27 -14.05 14.54 -4.21
C GLU A 27 -15.52 14.13 -4.38
N LEU A 28 -16.11 13.41 -3.40
CA LEU A 28 -17.54 13.07 -3.39
C LEU A 28 -18.42 14.30 -3.38
N THR A 29 -18.10 15.30 -2.56
CA THR A 29 -18.88 16.55 -2.49
C THR A 29 -18.78 17.36 -3.79
N ALA A 30 -17.61 17.33 -4.43
CA ALA A 30 -17.41 17.98 -5.73
C ALA A 30 -18.22 17.29 -6.85
N LEU A 31 -18.26 15.94 -6.84
CA LEU A 31 -18.98 15.16 -7.84
C LEU A 31 -20.49 15.18 -7.60
N HIS A 32 -20.93 15.16 -6.35
CA HIS A 32 -22.34 15.11 -5.93
C HIS A 32 -22.66 16.23 -4.93
N PRO A 33 -22.89 17.48 -5.40
CA PRO A 33 -23.28 18.58 -4.52
C PRO A 33 -24.55 18.25 -3.74
N GLY A 34 -24.49 18.34 -2.41
CA GLY A 34 -25.62 18.03 -1.52
C GLY A 34 -25.51 16.68 -0.81
N VAL A 35 -24.60 15.77 -1.22
CA VAL A 35 -24.30 14.58 -0.44
C VAL A 35 -23.66 14.97 0.89
N ARG A 36 -24.22 14.43 1.98
CA ARG A 36 -23.63 14.52 3.30
C ARG A 36 -22.75 13.32 3.56
N THR A 37 -21.65 13.52 4.26
CA THR A 37 -20.74 12.42 4.64
C THR A 37 -20.48 12.44 6.14
N GLU A 38 -20.45 11.26 6.75
CA GLU A 38 -20.09 11.06 8.15
C GLU A 38 -18.90 10.10 8.22
N VAL A 39 -17.92 10.38 9.10
CA VAL A 39 -16.74 9.52 9.28
C VAL A 39 -16.98 8.57 10.45
N VAL A 40 -16.77 7.29 10.22
CA VAL A 40 -16.84 6.22 11.24
C VAL A 40 -15.42 5.70 11.47
N PRO A 41 -14.64 6.29 12.41
CA PRO A 41 -13.28 5.86 12.65
C PRO A 41 -13.26 4.56 13.44
N VAL A 42 -12.44 3.60 13.01
CA VAL A 42 -12.24 2.33 13.73
C VAL A 42 -10.77 2.12 14.05
N ARG A 43 -10.49 1.54 15.20
CA ARG A 43 -9.13 1.20 15.61
C ARG A 43 -8.86 -0.27 15.35
N THR A 44 -7.99 -0.54 14.38
CA THR A 44 -7.71 -1.90 13.93
C THR A 44 -6.74 -2.65 14.86
N THR A 45 -6.71 -3.97 14.73
CA THR A 45 -5.75 -4.82 15.43
C THR A 45 -4.31 -4.39 15.13
N GLY A 46 -3.99 -4.05 13.87
CA GLY A 46 -2.67 -3.58 13.47
C GLY A 46 -2.28 -2.22 14.08
N ASP A 47 -3.25 -1.36 14.40
CA ASP A 47 -3.02 -0.07 15.08
C ASP A 47 -2.82 -0.24 16.59
N LYS A 48 -3.47 -1.25 17.20
CA LYS A 48 -3.34 -1.57 18.63
C LYS A 48 -2.02 -2.28 18.94
N TRP A 49 -1.52 -3.10 17.99
CA TRP A 49 -0.35 -3.94 18.19
C TRP A 49 0.94 -3.20 17.85
N LEU A 50 1.78 -2.95 18.87
CA LEU A 50 3.07 -2.28 18.71
C LEU A 50 4.26 -3.24 18.54
N GLY A 51 4.03 -4.54 18.71
CA GLY A 51 5.03 -5.59 18.55
C GLY A 51 5.24 -6.01 17.09
N ASP A 52 5.89 -7.14 16.88
CA ASP A 52 6.11 -7.72 15.57
C ASP A 52 4.79 -8.16 14.93
N LEU A 53 4.46 -7.65 13.73
CA LEU A 53 3.23 -8.00 13.02
C LEU A 53 3.17 -9.47 12.58
N SER A 54 4.31 -10.14 12.44
CA SER A 54 4.34 -11.57 12.14
C SER A 54 3.73 -12.42 13.26
N LYS A 55 3.62 -11.85 14.48
CA LYS A 55 3.01 -12.48 15.66
C LYS A 55 1.56 -12.10 15.86
N VAL A 56 0.98 -11.28 15.00
CA VAL A 56 -0.44 -10.97 15.01
C VAL A 56 -1.18 -12.06 14.27
N ASP A 57 -1.99 -12.81 14.99
CA ASP A 57 -2.82 -13.87 14.42
C ASP A 57 -3.80 -13.28 13.40
N GLY A 58 -3.70 -13.71 12.18
CA GLY A 58 -4.66 -13.39 11.11
C GLY A 58 -4.22 -12.35 10.10
N LYS A 59 -4.41 -12.70 8.84
CA LYS A 59 -4.27 -11.82 7.69
C LYS A 59 -5.34 -10.73 7.73
N GLY A 60 -5.00 -9.49 7.38
CA GLY A 60 -5.92 -8.35 7.39
C GLY A 60 -5.91 -7.55 8.69
N ALA A 61 -4.77 -7.49 9.39
CA ALA A 61 -4.62 -6.74 10.64
C ALA A 61 -5.06 -5.26 10.56
N PHE A 62 -5.13 -4.69 9.35
CA PHE A 62 -5.53 -3.30 9.09
C PHE A 62 -6.89 -3.14 8.41
N THR A 63 -7.57 -4.24 8.03
CA THR A 63 -8.83 -4.18 7.28
C THR A 63 -9.99 -4.85 7.99
N LYS A 64 -9.74 -5.86 8.83
CA LYS A 64 -10.75 -6.72 9.44
C LYS A 64 -11.87 -5.95 10.15
N GLU A 65 -11.54 -4.96 10.96
CA GLU A 65 -12.51 -4.15 11.69
C GLU A 65 -13.26 -3.18 10.77
N VAL A 66 -12.60 -2.68 9.72
CA VAL A 66 -13.21 -1.84 8.68
C VAL A 66 -14.22 -2.67 7.88
N ASP A 67 -13.82 -3.86 7.43
CA ASP A 67 -14.69 -4.80 6.72
C ASP A 67 -15.90 -5.22 7.58
N ALA A 68 -15.68 -5.45 8.87
CA ALA A 68 -16.76 -5.82 9.80
C ALA A 68 -17.80 -4.70 9.94
N ALA A 69 -17.37 -3.45 10.10
CA ALA A 69 -18.27 -2.29 10.19
C ALA A 69 -19.07 -2.09 8.88
N LEU A 70 -18.40 -2.29 7.72
CA LEU A 70 -19.07 -2.23 6.42
C LEU A 70 -20.16 -3.32 6.28
N LEU A 71 -19.82 -4.57 6.59
CA LEU A 71 -20.74 -5.72 6.49
C LEU A 71 -21.88 -5.66 7.51
N ALA A 72 -21.64 -5.09 8.71
CA ALA A 72 -22.66 -4.88 9.73
C ALA A 72 -23.64 -3.74 9.37
N GLY A 73 -23.38 -2.98 8.29
CA GLY A 73 -24.20 -1.82 7.95
C GLY A 73 -23.99 -0.61 8.88
N GLU A 74 -22.90 -0.61 9.68
CA GLU A 74 -22.51 0.53 10.51
C GLU A 74 -21.95 1.67 9.66
N ALA A 75 -21.41 1.32 8.48
CA ALA A 75 -20.94 2.24 7.45
C ALA A 75 -21.39 1.77 6.06
N ASP A 76 -21.26 2.66 5.07
CA ASP A 76 -21.70 2.41 3.69
C ASP A 76 -20.52 2.28 2.74
N LEU A 77 -19.45 3.04 2.99
CA LEU A 77 -18.24 3.11 2.19
C LEU A 77 -17.02 2.89 3.07
N ALA A 78 -16.09 2.03 2.65
CA ALA A 78 -14.79 1.88 3.29
C ALA A 78 -13.66 2.46 2.41
N VAL A 79 -12.72 3.17 3.04
CA VAL A 79 -11.53 3.74 2.38
C VAL A 79 -10.29 2.98 2.82
N HIS A 80 -9.58 2.39 1.87
CA HIS A 80 -8.38 1.60 2.09
C HIS A 80 -7.18 2.08 1.28
N CYS A 81 -5.99 1.94 1.86
CA CYS A 81 -4.76 1.89 1.08
C CYS A 81 -4.63 0.47 0.50
N VAL A 82 -4.55 0.31 -0.81
CA VAL A 82 -4.54 -1.02 -1.47
C VAL A 82 -3.41 -1.92 -0.97
N LYS A 83 -2.24 -1.36 -0.67
CA LYS A 83 -1.10 -2.11 -0.11
C LYS A 83 -1.38 -2.77 1.25
N ASP A 84 -2.41 -2.32 1.98
CA ASP A 84 -2.80 -2.83 3.30
C ASP A 84 -3.94 -3.87 3.18
N VAL A 85 -4.57 -4.00 2.00
CA VAL A 85 -5.64 -4.97 1.73
C VAL A 85 -5.04 -6.28 1.24
N PRO A 86 -5.29 -7.41 1.92
CA PRO A 86 -4.83 -8.71 1.45
C PRO A 86 -5.24 -9.00 0.00
N ALA A 87 -4.33 -9.56 -0.80
CA ALA A 87 -4.61 -9.97 -2.16
C ALA A 87 -4.41 -11.49 -2.40
N ASP A 88 -3.81 -12.20 -1.44
CA ASP A 88 -3.69 -13.65 -1.42
C ASP A 88 -5.04 -14.38 -1.34
N ARG A 89 -6.10 -13.65 -1.06
CA ARG A 89 -7.50 -14.14 -0.95
C ARG A 89 -8.46 -13.10 -1.54
N PRO A 90 -9.70 -13.51 -1.89
CA PRO A 90 -10.73 -12.57 -2.32
C PRO A 90 -11.08 -11.57 -1.21
N LEU A 91 -11.76 -10.50 -1.57
CA LEU A 91 -12.42 -9.61 -0.60
C LEU A 91 -13.42 -10.39 0.27
N PRO A 92 -13.79 -9.88 1.44
CA PRO A 92 -14.88 -10.44 2.21
C PRO A 92 -16.13 -10.62 1.35
N ALA A 93 -16.78 -11.80 1.44
CA ALA A 93 -17.99 -12.08 0.67
C ALA A 93 -19.05 -11.01 0.92
N GLY A 94 -19.73 -10.57 -0.12
CA GLY A 94 -20.73 -9.49 -0.07
C GLY A 94 -20.12 -8.08 -0.14
N THR A 95 -18.83 -7.95 -0.51
CA THR A 95 -18.20 -6.65 -0.73
C THR A 95 -17.46 -6.57 -2.07
N VAL A 96 -17.36 -5.37 -2.62
CA VAL A 96 -16.71 -5.08 -3.89
C VAL A 96 -15.91 -3.78 -3.82
N PHE A 97 -14.80 -3.69 -4.54
CA PHE A 97 -14.19 -2.40 -4.82
C PHE A 97 -15.01 -1.67 -5.89
N ALA A 98 -15.62 -0.57 -5.52
CA ALA A 98 -16.41 0.27 -6.42
C ALA A 98 -15.53 1.23 -7.24
N ALA A 99 -14.40 1.68 -6.67
CA ALA A 99 -13.47 2.56 -7.35
C ALA A 99 -12.04 2.45 -6.81
N PHE A 100 -11.07 2.79 -7.66
CA PHE A 100 -9.70 3.12 -7.28
C PHE A 100 -9.43 4.56 -7.72
N LEU A 101 -9.03 5.42 -6.79
CA LEU A 101 -8.73 6.82 -7.08
C LEU A 101 -7.43 6.94 -7.87
N GLU A 102 -7.25 8.07 -8.57
CA GLU A 102 -5.98 8.41 -9.21
C GLU A 102 -4.79 8.14 -8.27
N ARG A 103 -3.80 7.44 -8.80
CA ARG A 103 -2.66 6.94 -8.04
C ARG A 103 -1.73 8.05 -7.59
N ASP A 104 -1.48 8.12 -6.30
CA ASP A 104 -0.46 8.99 -5.71
C ASP A 104 0.97 8.48 -6.00
N ASP A 105 1.98 9.26 -5.58
CA ASP A 105 3.38 8.88 -5.69
C ASP A 105 3.66 7.52 -5.02
N ILE A 106 4.20 6.58 -5.79
CA ILE A 106 4.48 5.21 -5.36
C ILE A 106 5.78 5.07 -4.58
N ARG A 107 6.63 6.11 -4.63
CA ARG A 107 8.01 6.06 -4.16
C ARG A 107 8.12 6.07 -2.64
N ASP A 108 9.25 5.54 -2.17
CA ASP A 108 9.69 5.74 -0.80
C ASP A 108 10.57 7.00 -0.68
N ALA A 109 10.59 7.57 0.50
CA ALA A 109 11.43 8.71 0.85
C ALA A 109 12.38 8.34 1.98
N LEU A 110 13.62 8.80 1.88
CA LEU A 110 14.55 8.88 2.99
C LEU A 110 14.32 10.19 3.75
N ILE A 111 14.33 10.11 5.07
CA ILE A 111 14.27 11.24 5.97
C ILE A 111 15.51 11.18 6.85
N HIS A 112 16.40 12.16 6.72
CA HIS A 112 17.60 12.34 7.55
C HIS A 112 17.63 13.76 8.14
N PRO A 113 17.94 13.97 9.43
CA PRO A 113 17.91 15.30 10.05
C PRO A 113 18.79 16.34 9.35
N ASP A 114 19.93 15.93 8.82
CA ASP A 114 20.90 16.81 8.14
C ASP A 114 20.70 16.81 6.60
N GLY A 115 19.64 16.22 6.08
CA GLY A 115 19.33 16.21 4.64
C GLY A 115 20.21 15.31 3.78
N LEU A 116 20.94 14.35 4.38
CA LEU A 116 21.78 13.42 3.63
C LEU A 116 20.94 12.47 2.74
N THR A 117 21.49 12.13 1.59
CA THR A 117 20.98 11.11 0.67
C THR A 117 21.38 9.71 1.12
N LEU A 118 20.80 8.67 0.53
CA LEU A 118 21.06 7.28 0.90
C LEU A 118 22.53 6.89 0.70
N ASP A 119 23.14 7.35 -0.39
CA ASP A 119 24.54 7.08 -0.73
C ASP A 119 25.56 7.86 0.15
N GLU A 120 25.11 8.93 0.81
CA GLU A 120 25.95 9.73 1.73
C GLU A 120 25.96 9.18 3.16
N LEU A 121 25.12 8.19 3.48
CA LEU A 121 25.03 7.63 4.81
C LEU A 121 26.27 6.80 5.16
N SER A 122 26.83 7.04 6.36
CA SER A 122 28.00 6.35 6.87
C SER A 122 27.72 4.91 7.30
N ASP A 123 28.76 4.09 7.40
CA ASP A 123 28.70 2.74 7.92
C ASP A 123 28.02 2.68 9.31
N GLY A 124 27.12 1.73 9.48
CA GLY A 124 26.40 1.53 10.73
C GLY A 124 25.25 2.49 10.99
N THR A 125 24.97 3.45 10.08
CA THR A 125 23.80 4.36 10.19
C THR A 125 22.53 3.55 10.41
N ARG A 126 21.76 3.89 11.46
CA ARG A 126 20.54 3.20 11.87
C ARG A 126 19.34 3.70 11.07
N ILE A 127 18.80 2.84 10.22
CA ILE A 127 17.61 3.13 9.42
C ILE A 127 16.38 2.55 10.11
N GLY A 128 15.45 3.40 10.54
CA GLY A 128 14.19 3.00 11.17
C GLY A 128 13.18 2.46 10.15
N THR A 129 13.01 1.16 10.08
CA THR A 129 11.99 0.50 9.25
C THR A 129 11.63 -0.88 9.79
N SER A 130 10.35 -1.27 9.66
CA SER A 130 9.89 -2.65 9.92
C SER A 130 9.39 -3.32 8.63
N SER A 131 9.62 -2.70 7.48
CA SER A 131 9.22 -3.26 6.19
C SER A 131 10.27 -4.25 5.71
N VAL A 132 9.91 -5.55 5.68
CA VAL A 132 10.79 -6.62 5.17
C VAL A 132 11.27 -6.35 3.74
N ARG A 133 10.41 -5.76 2.91
CA ARG A 133 10.73 -5.33 1.55
C ARG A 133 11.87 -4.30 1.52
N ARG A 134 11.81 -3.27 2.38
CA ARG A 134 12.86 -2.25 2.47
C ARG A 134 14.15 -2.82 3.03
N ILE A 135 14.04 -3.64 4.07
CA ILE A 135 15.20 -4.30 4.70
C ILE A 135 15.94 -5.15 3.68
N ALA A 136 15.24 -6.00 2.92
CA ALA A 136 15.86 -6.86 1.91
C ALA A 136 16.53 -6.05 0.79
N GLN A 137 15.91 -4.96 0.34
CA GLN A 137 16.50 -4.11 -0.70
C GLN A 137 17.74 -3.36 -0.19
N LEU A 138 17.71 -2.80 1.02
CA LEU A 138 18.89 -2.17 1.63
C LEU A 138 20.01 -3.19 1.87
N ALA A 139 19.69 -4.39 2.33
CA ALA A 139 20.70 -5.45 2.50
C ALA A 139 21.40 -5.80 1.19
N ALA A 140 20.70 -5.73 0.06
CA ALA A 140 21.25 -5.97 -1.27
C ALA A 140 22.13 -4.84 -1.80
N THR A 141 21.76 -3.58 -1.53
CA THR A 141 22.37 -2.39 -2.16
C THR A 141 23.26 -1.59 -1.21
N HIS A 142 22.91 -1.54 0.08
CA HIS A 142 23.60 -0.76 1.12
C HIS A 142 23.83 -1.63 2.37
N PRO A 143 24.59 -2.75 2.27
CA PRO A 143 24.79 -3.71 3.36
C PRO A 143 25.53 -3.11 4.57
N HIS A 144 26.16 -1.96 4.43
CA HIS A 144 26.82 -1.21 5.51
C HIS A 144 25.84 -0.50 6.44
N LEU A 145 24.55 -0.31 6.01
CA LEU A 145 23.51 0.32 6.82
C LEU A 145 22.84 -0.68 7.76
N ARG A 146 22.41 -0.23 8.92
CA ARG A 146 21.77 -1.05 9.93
C ARG A 146 20.26 -0.77 10.01
N CYS A 147 19.44 -1.66 9.50
CA CYS A 147 17.99 -1.59 9.68
C CYS A 147 17.59 -1.89 11.13
N VAL A 148 16.75 -1.04 11.71
CA VAL A 148 16.23 -1.17 13.08
C VAL A 148 14.70 -1.25 13.02
N PRO A 149 14.06 -2.25 13.67
CA PRO A 149 12.61 -2.33 13.75
C PRO A 149 12.01 -1.04 14.31
N PHE A 150 11.11 -0.38 13.56
CA PHE A 150 10.62 0.93 13.90
C PHE A 150 9.12 1.06 13.61
N ARG A 151 8.30 1.17 14.66
CA ARG A 151 6.84 1.11 14.60
C ARG A 151 6.19 2.40 15.10
N GLY A 152 4.92 2.56 14.72
CA GLY A 152 4.09 3.73 14.97
C GLY A 152 3.59 4.36 13.67
N ASN A 153 2.64 5.29 13.77
CA ASN A 153 2.24 6.11 12.64
C ASN A 153 3.37 7.06 12.19
N ALA A 154 3.22 7.71 11.04
CA ALA A 154 4.27 8.55 10.47
C ALA A 154 4.71 9.67 11.44
N ASN A 155 3.78 10.39 12.08
CA ASN A 155 4.09 11.47 13.01
C ASN A 155 4.93 10.96 14.19
N ARG A 156 4.51 9.85 14.81
CA ARG A 156 5.26 9.25 15.94
C ARG A 156 6.66 8.79 15.53
N ARG A 157 6.83 8.27 14.30
CA ARG A 157 8.17 7.91 13.79
C ARG A 157 9.04 9.13 13.58
N LEU A 158 8.49 10.26 13.09
CA LEU A 158 9.20 11.51 12.94
C LEU A 158 9.60 12.10 14.30
N GLU A 159 8.75 11.99 15.32
CA GLU A 159 9.08 12.39 16.72
C GLU A 159 10.25 11.58 17.28
N LYS A 160 10.21 10.26 17.10
CA LYS A 160 11.28 9.34 17.53
C LYS A 160 12.60 9.56 16.79
N LEU A 161 12.55 9.90 15.49
CA LEU A 161 13.74 10.32 14.74
C LEU A 161 14.36 11.57 15.36
N ARG A 162 13.55 12.60 15.66
CA ARG A 162 14.02 13.83 16.32
C ARG A 162 14.58 13.56 17.71
N ALA A 163 14.09 12.53 18.41
CA ALA A 163 14.60 12.07 19.69
C ALA A 163 15.89 11.23 19.56
N GLY A 164 16.40 10.98 18.37
CA GLY A 164 17.64 10.22 18.13
C GLY A 164 17.53 8.72 18.35
N GLU A 165 16.29 8.14 18.34
CA GLU A 165 16.13 6.69 18.47
C GLU A 165 16.72 5.95 17.26
N VAL A 166 16.72 6.57 16.08
CA VAL A 166 17.37 6.14 14.83
C VAL A 166 17.98 7.36 14.14
N ASP A 167 18.84 7.13 13.15
CA ASP A 167 19.55 8.19 12.46
C ASP A 167 18.79 8.65 11.18
N ALA A 168 18.06 7.74 10.56
CA ALA A 168 17.20 8.04 9.40
C ALA A 168 15.95 7.15 9.37
N LEU A 169 14.97 7.53 8.54
CA LEU A 169 13.73 6.78 8.32
C LEU A 169 13.47 6.53 6.84
N LEU A 170 12.78 5.43 6.55
CA LEU A 170 12.13 5.21 5.26
C LEU A 170 10.60 5.26 5.43
N LEU A 171 9.94 6.18 4.72
CA LEU A 171 8.50 6.33 4.68
C LEU A 171 8.03 6.44 3.22
N ALA A 172 6.73 6.20 2.96
CA ALA A 172 6.16 6.44 1.64
C ALA A 172 5.98 7.94 1.39
N VAL A 173 6.34 8.44 0.22
CA VAL A 173 6.15 9.85 -0.20
C VAL A 173 4.69 10.25 -0.04
N SER A 174 3.75 9.48 -0.65
CA SER A 174 2.31 9.74 -0.55
C SER A 174 1.81 9.82 0.89
N GLY A 175 2.40 9.05 1.81
CA GLY A 175 2.06 9.11 3.23
C GLY A 175 2.48 10.41 3.90
N LEU A 176 3.66 10.94 3.56
CA LEU A 176 4.16 12.22 4.07
C LEU A 176 3.37 13.39 3.48
N GLU A 177 3.04 13.35 2.19
CA GLU A 177 2.23 14.36 1.52
C GLU A 177 0.84 14.49 2.15
N ARG A 178 0.17 13.36 2.42
CA ARG A 178 -1.16 13.32 3.04
C ARG A 178 -1.22 13.94 4.45
N ILE A 179 -0.12 13.93 5.17
CA ILE A 179 -0.02 14.57 6.51
C ILE A 179 0.70 15.93 6.45
N GLY A 180 0.91 16.50 5.24
CA GLY A 180 1.55 17.80 5.04
C GLY A 180 3.02 17.85 5.46
N ARG A 181 3.74 16.72 5.38
CA ARG A 181 5.13 16.61 5.85
C ARG A 181 6.12 16.28 4.73
N ARG A 182 5.90 16.84 3.54
CA ARG A 182 6.88 16.75 2.44
C ARG A 182 8.20 17.48 2.77
N ASP A 183 8.14 18.46 3.66
CA ASP A 183 9.25 19.27 4.15
C ASP A 183 10.40 18.47 4.79
N VAL A 184 10.12 17.28 5.31
CA VAL A 184 11.12 16.44 6.02
C VAL A 184 11.86 15.47 5.10
N ILE A 185 11.51 15.42 3.81
CA ILE A 185 12.11 14.47 2.86
C ILE A 185 13.52 14.96 2.49
N SER A 186 14.52 14.13 2.75
CA SER A 186 15.90 14.34 2.31
C SER A 186 16.09 13.88 0.87
N GLU A 187 15.53 12.72 0.54
CA GLU A 187 15.63 12.14 -0.80
C GLU A 187 14.35 11.36 -1.13
N VAL A 188 13.88 11.51 -2.37
CA VAL A 188 12.84 10.65 -2.95
C VAL A 188 13.54 9.54 -3.73
N LEU A 189 13.42 8.30 -3.24
CA LEU A 189 14.11 7.16 -3.82
C LEU A 189 13.43 6.72 -5.12
N SER A 190 14.21 6.55 -6.18
CA SER A 190 13.68 6.02 -7.43
C SER A 190 13.18 4.57 -7.26
N PRO A 191 12.22 4.09 -8.09
CA PRO A 191 11.80 2.69 -8.05
C PRO A 191 12.91 1.69 -8.38
N GLU A 192 13.99 2.13 -9.03
CA GLU A 192 15.19 1.34 -9.29
C GLU A 192 16.01 1.14 -8.02
N THR A 193 16.12 2.17 -7.18
CA THR A 193 16.82 2.14 -5.89
C THR A 193 15.99 1.43 -4.83
N MET A 194 14.69 1.77 -4.74
CA MET A 194 13.77 1.22 -3.75
C MET A 194 12.42 0.91 -4.41
N MET A 195 12.30 -0.30 -4.97
CA MET A 195 11.05 -0.71 -5.61
C MET A 195 9.89 -0.71 -4.60
N PRO A 196 8.76 -0.05 -4.92
CA PRO A 196 7.64 0.12 -3.99
C PRO A 196 6.93 -1.20 -3.67
N PRO A 197 6.10 -1.25 -2.61
CA PRO A 197 5.21 -2.37 -2.39
C PRO A 197 4.08 -2.37 -3.42
N ILE A 198 3.54 -3.53 -3.71
CA ILE A 198 2.31 -3.69 -4.49
C ILE A 198 1.18 -2.86 -3.84
N GLY A 199 0.39 -2.14 -4.64
CA GLY A 199 -0.68 -1.25 -4.18
C GLY A 199 -0.21 0.09 -3.61
N ALA A 200 1.09 0.43 -3.75
CA ALA A 200 1.59 1.73 -3.33
C ALA A 200 0.86 2.87 -4.04
N GLY A 201 0.51 3.91 -3.29
CA GLY A 201 -0.14 5.11 -3.84
C GLY A 201 -1.63 4.96 -4.17
N ILE A 202 -2.21 3.76 -4.11
CA ILE A 202 -3.60 3.53 -4.53
C ILE A 202 -4.54 3.57 -3.31
N LEU A 203 -5.62 4.37 -3.43
CA LEU A 203 -6.77 4.33 -2.54
C LEU A 203 -7.91 3.55 -3.20
N ALA A 204 -8.48 2.61 -2.46
CA ALA A 204 -9.64 1.83 -2.89
C ALA A 204 -10.88 2.21 -2.09
N LEU A 205 -12.00 2.32 -2.77
CA LEU A 205 -13.34 2.53 -2.23
C LEU A 205 -14.09 1.20 -2.28
N GLN A 206 -14.43 0.64 -1.10
CA GLN A 206 -15.11 -0.64 -0.97
C GLN A 206 -16.53 -0.42 -0.47
N CYS A 207 -17.49 -1.05 -1.14
CA CYS A 207 -18.91 -1.04 -0.81
C CYS A 207 -19.43 -2.46 -0.57
N ARG A 208 -20.64 -2.58 -0.03
CA ARG A 208 -21.37 -3.85 -0.08
C ARG A 208 -21.82 -4.14 -1.52
N GLU A 209 -21.77 -5.41 -1.92
CA GLU A 209 -22.44 -5.86 -3.15
C GLU A 209 -23.94 -5.57 -3.07
N GLY A 210 -24.53 -5.09 -4.18
CA GLY A 210 -25.95 -4.75 -4.25
C GLY A 210 -26.31 -3.34 -3.78
N ASP A 211 -25.38 -2.58 -3.20
CA ASP A 211 -25.58 -1.14 -2.93
C ASP A 211 -25.38 -0.31 -4.23
N ASP A 212 -26.08 -0.70 -5.31
CA ASP A 212 -25.86 -0.18 -6.67
C ASP A 212 -25.90 1.34 -6.75
N GLY A 213 -26.79 2.01 -5.99
CA GLY A 213 -26.85 3.47 -5.96
C GLY A 213 -25.59 4.12 -5.37
N LEU A 214 -24.97 3.49 -4.38
CA LEU A 214 -23.70 3.96 -3.83
C LEU A 214 -22.54 3.62 -4.77
N ILE A 215 -22.51 2.39 -5.31
CA ILE A 215 -21.49 1.95 -6.27
C ILE A 215 -21.45 2.90 -7.46
N ASP A 216 -22.60 3.23 -8.07
CA ASP A 216 -22.70 4.19 -9.17
C ASP A 216 -22.17 5.58 -8.74
N ALA A 217 -22.54 6.04 -7.53
CA ALA A 217 -22.15 7.35 -7.04
C ALA A 217 -20.62 7.47 -6.85
N VAL A 218 -19.95 6.43 -6.35
CA VAL A 218 -18.50 6.46 -6.08
C VAL A 218 -17.67 6.04 -7.28
N SER A 219 -18.23 5.31 -8.25
CA SER A 219 -17.51 4.87 -9.46
C SER A 219 -16.96 6.04 -10.27
N GLY A 220 -17.66 7.18 -10.25
CA GLY A 220 -17.20 8.42 -10.89
C GLY A 220 -15.92 9.04 -10.31
N LEU A 221 -15.48 8.58 -9.13
CA LEU A 221 -14.19 8.96 -8.53
C LEU A 221 -13.04 8.06 -9.03
N GLY A 222 -13.38 6.98 -9.71
CA GLY A 222 -12.42 6.00 -10.17
C GLY A 222 -11.57 6.52 -11.33
N ASP A 223 -10.28 6.21 -11.27
CA ASP A 223 -9.35 6.42 -12.38
C ASP A 223 -9.16 5.11 -13.16
N PRO A 224 -9.43 5.10 -14.48
CA PRO A 224 -9.37 3.89 -15.28
C PRO A 224 -7.97 3.26 -15.36
N ASP A 225 -6.92 4.07 -15.39
CA ASP A 225 -5.55 3.57 -15.46
C ASP A 225 -5.12 2.98 -14.14
N THR A 226 -5.44 3.63 -13.02
CA THR A 226 -5.21 3.08 -11.67
C THR A 226 -6.01 1.78 -11.47
N HIS A 227 -7.22 1.66 -12.03
CA HIS A 227 -7.98 0.40 -11.98
C HIS A 227 -7.24 -0.75 -12.68
N ARG A 228 -6.67 -0.49 -13.86
CA ARG A 228 -5.86 -1.47 -14.61
C ARG A 228 -4.60 -1.86 -13.82
N GLU A 229 -3.89 -0.87 -13.27
CA GLU A 229 -2.70 -1.07 -12.45
C GLU A 229 -3.02 -1.90 -11.20
N ALA A 230 -4.04 -1.52 -10.43
CA ALA A 230 -4.47 -2.24 -9.23
C ALA A 230 -4.88 -3.68 -9.52
N THR A 231 -5.58 -3.91 -10.63
CA THR A 231 -6.02 -5.25 -11.04
C THR A 231 -4.82 -6.15 -11.35
N ALA A 232 -3.83 -5.67 -12.11
CA ALA A 232 -2.62 -6.42 -12.42
C ALA A 232 -1.81 -6.73 -11.15
N GLU A 233 -1.62 -5.73 -10.30
CA GLU A 233 -0.85 -5.86 -9.06
C GLU A 233 -1.50 -6.81 -8.05
N ARG A 234 -2.81 -6.73 -7.87
CA ARG A 234 -3.53 -7.63 -6.95
C ARG A 234 -3.55 -9.08 -7.45
N MET A 235 -3.75 -9.29 -8.76
CA MET A 235 -3.67 -10.64 -9.35
C MET A 235 -2.26 -11.23 -9.23
N PHE A 236 -1.23 -10.42 -9.42
CA PHE A 236 0.17 -10.82 -9.19
C PHE A 236 0.37 -11.36 -7.76
N LEU A 237 -0.06 -10.63 -6.73
CA LEU A 237 0.04 -11.09 -5.33
C LEU A 237 -0.83 -12.32 -5.07
N HIS A 238 -2.01 -12.40 -5.70
CA HIS A 238 -2.91 -13.53 -5.56
C HIS A 238 -2.25 -14.83 -6.04
N VAL A 239 -1.64 -14.81 -7.22
CA VAL A 239 -0.97 -15.99 -7.80
C VAL A 239 0.28 -16.37 -7.02
N LEU A 240 1.07 -15.39 -6.56
CA LEU A 240 2.23 -15.62 -5.71
C LEU A 240 1.87 -16.12 -4.31
N GLN A 241 0.62 -15.91 -3.85
CA GLN A 241 0.22 -16.15 -2.45
C GLN A 241 1.14 -15.39 -1.46
N GLY A 242 1.56 -14.18 -1.87
CA GLY A 242 2.42 -13.32 -1.07
C GLY A 242 1.66 -12.71 0.10
N HIS A 243 2.34 -12.55 1.24
CA HIS A 243 1.79 -11.96 2.45
C HIS A 243 2.62 -10.76 2.93
N CYS A 244 2.14 -10.03 3.95
CA CYS A 244 2.76 -8.78 4.42
C CYS A 244 4.23 -8.93 4.88
N ASN A 245 4.64 -10.16 5.27
CA ASN A 245 6.01 -10.46 5.67
C ASN A 245 6.87 -10.98 4.51
N SER A 246 6.31 -11.12 3.31
CA SER A 246 7.10 -11.51 2.14
C SER A 246 7.82 -10.30 1.57
N PRO A 247 9.13 -10.38 1.30
CA PRO A 247 9.90 -9.30 0.68
C PRO A 247 9.61 -9.23 -0.82
N ILE A 248 8.37 -8.89 -1.14
CA ILE A 248 7.86 -8.69 -2.49
C ILE A 248 7.78 -7.19 -2.75
N ALA A 249 8.23 -6.77 -3.91
CA ALA A 249 8.16 -5.42 -4.41
C ALA A 249 7.62 -5.41 -5.85
N GLY A 250 7.00 -4.34 -6.26
CA GLY A 250 6.55 -4.18 -7.64
C GLY A 250 5.52 -3.09 -7.81
N TYR A 251 5.30 -2.72 -9.06
CA TYR A 251 4.26 -1.79 -9.46
C TYR A 251 3.88 -2.00 -10.92
N ALA A 252 2.63 -1.83 -11.21
CA ALA A 252 2.14 -1.69 -12.58
C ALA A 252 2.15 -0.20 -12.97
N ARG A 253 2.24 0.07 -14.26
CA ARG A 253 2.17 1.44 -14.79
C ARG A 253 1.54 1.42 -16.17
N VAL A 254 0.56 2.29 -16.37
CA VAL A 254 0.08 2.67 -17.69
C VAL A 254 0.94 3.84 -18.17
N ASP A 255 1.54 3.69 -19.34
CA ASP A 255 2.37 4.73 -19.95
C ASP A 255 1.51 5.76 -20.71
N HIS A 256 2.16 6.80 -21.26
CA HIS A 256 1.48 7.82 -22.05
C HIS A 256 0.85 7.29 -23.35
N GLY A 257 1.25 6.11 -23.81
CA GLY A 257 0.64 5.40 -24.95
C GLY A 257 -0.56 4.53 -24.55
N GLY A 258 -0.87 4.45 -23.25
CA GLY A 258 -1.93 3.60 -22.72
C GLY A 258 -1.52 2.14 -22.57
N GLU A 259 -0.24 1.80 -22.73
CA GLU A 259 0.27 0.46 -22.52
C GLU A 259 0.53 0.19 -21.04
N LEU A 260 -0.01 -0.93 -20.53
CA LEU A 260 0.17 -1.37 -19.16
C LEU A 260 1.40 -2.28 -19.08
N SER A 261 2.27 -2.00 -18.12
CA SER A 261 3.38 -2.89 -17.73
C SER A 261 3.32 -3.21 -16.25
N LEU A 262 3.90 -4.34 -15.85
CA LEU A 262 4.10 -4.72 -14.45
C LEU A 262 5.54 -5.14 -14.23
N ARG A 263 6.21 -4.45 -13.33
CA ARG A 263 7.57 -4.75 -12.87
C ARG A 263 7.52 -5.24 -11.43
N ALA A 264 8.12 -6.39 -11.15
CA ALA A 264 8.08 -7.00 -9.83
C ALA A 264 9.37 -7.73 -9.46
N CYS A 265 9.61 -7.84 -8.16
CA CYS A 265 10.76 -8.54 -7.58
C CYS A 265 10.33 -9.33 -6.35
N VAL A 266 11.03 -10.45 -6.12
CA VAL A 266 11.02 -11.20 -4.86
C VAL A 266 12.46 -11.30 -4.36
N PHE A 267 12.67 -11.02 -3.07
CA PHE A 267 13.98 -11.04 -2.45
C PHE A 267 14.05 -12.12 -1.38
N THR A 268 15.25 -12.68 -1.14
CA THR A 268 15.50 -13.33 0.15
C THR A 268 15.59 -12.27 1.26
N PRO A 269 15.21 -12.60 2.52
CA PRO A 269 15.25 -11.63 3.63
C PRO A 269 16.62 -10.96 3.85
N ASP A 270 17.70 -11.65 3.51
CA ASP A 270 19.09 -11.16 3.59
C ASP A 270 19.54 -10.37 2.35
N GLY A 271 18.66 -10.19 1.36
CA GLY A 271 18.91 -9.46 0.13
C GLY A 271 19.89 -10.11 -0.87
N LYS A 272 20.41 -11.31 -0.57
CA LYS A 272 21.42 -11.96 -1.43
C LYS A 272 20.86 -12.46 -2.75
N THR A 273 19.59 -12.86 -2.76
CA THR A 273 18.90 -13.29 -3.98
C THR A 273 17.79 -12.31 -4.32
N ARG A 274 17.76 -11.88 -5.56
CA ARG A 274 16.73 -11.05 -6.14
C ARG A 274 16.21 -11.69 -7.43
N LEU A 275 14.96 -12.12 -7.42
CA LEU A 275 14.25 -12.57 -8.61
C LEU A 275 13.51 -11.39 -9.22
N ASN A 276 13.54 -11.24 -10.55
CA ASN A 276 12.96 -10.11 -11.24
C ASN A 276 12.09 -10.56 -12.40
N ALA A 277 10.98 -9.85 -12.62
CA ALA A 277 10.17 -9.96 -13.82
C ALA A 277 9.66 -8.57 -14.22
N HIS A 278 9.58 -8.32 -15.52
CA HIS A 278 9.00 -7.10 -16.09
C HIS A 278 8.36 -7.46 -17.42
N GLU A 279 7.05 -7.30 -17.51
CA GLU A 279 6.27 -7.62 -18.71
C GLU A 279 5.30 -6.50 -19.05
N TRP A 280 4.89 -6.46 -20.31
CA TRP A 280 3.92 -5.53 -20.87
C TRP A 280 2.66 -6.29 -21.25
N ALA A 281 1.50 -5.67 -21.08
CA ALA A 281 0.24 -6.31 -21.36
C ALA A 281 0.05 -6.61 -22.86
N GLY A 282 0.48 -5.70 -23.72
CA GLY A 282 0.16 -5.80 -25.14
C GLY A 282 -1.37 -5.89 -25.34
N ARG A 283 -1.86 -7.11 -25.71
CA ARG A 283 -3.29 -7.40 -25.83
C ARG A 283 -3.91 -8.13 -24.63
N LEU A 284 -3.12 -8.41 -23.60
CA LEU A 284 -3.60 -9.09 -22.41
C LEU A 284 -4.42 -8.13 -21.54
N ASP A 285 -5.43 -8.68 -20.85
CA ASP A 285 -6.09 -7.96 -19.78
C ASP A 285 -5.16 -7.82 -18.55
N PRO A 286 -5.43 -6.87 -17.65
CA PRO A 286 -4.56 -6.60 -16.49
C PRO A 286 -4.35 -7.82 -15.58
N ALA A 287 -5.38 -8.65 -15.35
CA ALA A 287 -5.27 -9.82 -14.49
C ALA A 287 -4.36 -10.89 -15.13
N THR A 288 -4.46 -11.08 -16.45
CA THR A 288 -3.58 -11.98 -17.19
C THR A 288 -2.12 -11.51 -17.14
N LEU A 289 -1.84 -10.19 -17.24
CA LEU A 289 -0.49 -9.65 -17.04
C LEU A 289 0.02 -9.96 -15.63
N GLY A 290 -0.78 -9.71 -14.60
CA GLY A 290 -0.43 -10.03 -13.22
C GLY A 290 -0.08 -11.51 -13.03
N THR A 291 -0.89 -12.39 -13.61
CA THR A 291 -0.64 -13.85 -13.61
C THR A 291 0.67 -14.20 -14.31
N SER A 292 0.94 -13.63 -15.50
CA SER A 292 2.15 -13.89 -16.28
C SER A 292 3.42 -13.53 -15.49
N VAL A 293 3.46 -12.32 -14.93
CA VAL A 293 4.60 -11.87 -14.12
C VAL A 293 4.82 -12.76 -12.89
N ALA A 294 3.74 -13.17 -12.21
CA ALA A 294 3.83 -14.09 -11.07
C ALA A 294 4.40 -15.45 -11.49
N VAL A 295 3.91 -16.03 -12.59
CA VAL A 295 4.41 -17.30 -13.13
C VAL A 295 5.88 -17.20 -13.53
N ALA A 296 6.30 -16.07 -14.12
CA ALA A 296 7.71 -15.85 -14.45
C ALA A 296 8.61 -15.87 -13.20
N LEU A 297 8.18 -15.29 -12.07
CA LEU A 297 8.92 -15.36 -10.81
C LEU A 297 8.85 -16.74 -10.14
N LEU A 298 7.70 -17.42 -10.21
CA LEU A 298 7.56 -18.78 -9.68
C LEU A 298 8.52 -19.76 -10.38
N ARG A 299 8.70 -19.61 -11.68
CA ARG A 299 9.68 -20.41 -12.47
C ARG A 299 11.13 -20.13 -12.07
N GLN A 300 11.42 -18.98 -11.49
CA GLN A 300 12.73 -18.62 -10.95
C GLN A 300 12.94 -19.11 -9.50
N GLY A 301 11.95 -19.72 -8.84
CA GLY A 301 12.03 -20.20 -7.46
C GLY A 301 11.42 -19.28 -6.42
N ALA A 302 10.54 -18.33 -6.81
CA ALA A 302 9.92 -17.40 -5.85
C ALA A 302 9.11 -18.13 -4.75
N ARG A 303 8.52 -19.29 -5.04
CA ARG A 303 7.77 -20.09 -4.07
C ARG A 303 8.63 -20.49 -2.88
N GLU A 304 9.84 -21.02 -3.13
CA GLU A 304 10.76 -21.45 -2.08
C GLU A 304 11.17 -20.31 -1.15
N ILE A 305 11.35 -19.10 -1.72
CA ILE A 305 11.65 -17.91 -0.92
C ILE A 305 10.45 -17.53 -0.04
N ILE A 306 9.24 -17.50 -0.60
CA ILE A 306 8.03 -17.07 0.12
C ILE A 306 7.67 -18.07 1.23
N ASP A 307 7.69 -19.37 0.93
CA ASP A 307 7.35 -20.44 1.89
C ASP A 307 8.40 -20.58 2.99
N GLY A 308 9.64 -20.16 2.74
CA GLY A 308 10.72 -20.13 3.74
C GLY A 308 10.59 -19.01 4.78
N ILE A 309 9.61 -18.10 4.64
CA ILE A 309 9.42 -16.97 5.55
C ILE A 309 8.31 -17.32 6.55
N PRO A 310 8.55 -17.16 7.88
CA PRO A 310 7.53 -17.39 8.89
C PRO A 310 6.29 -16.51 8.68
N HIS A 311 5.13 -17.14 8.77
CA HIS A 311 3.81 -16.50 8.65
C HIS A 311 3.38 -15.81 9.92
#